data_daa03288c79efda0914b22186c4a227e
#
_entry.id   daa03288c79efda0914b22186c4a227e
#
_cell.length_a   1.000
_cell.length_b   1.000
_cell.length_c   1.000
_cell.angle_alpha   90.00
_cell.angle_beta   90.00
_cell.angle_gamma   90.00
#
_symmetry.space_group_name_H-M   'P 1'
#
loop_
_entity.id
_entity.type
_entity.pdbx_description
1 polymer ?
#
loop_
_entity_poly.entity_id
_entity_poly.type
_entity_poly.pdbx_seq_one_letter_code
_entity_poly.pdbx_strand_id
1 'polypeptide(L)'
;FVFMPMGADLTRWVPKGKTLDELPPILKSLEPIRNKVNALSNLELRNAYPGSHATSNAAFLSAARAKLTESSDYYLGTTVDQIAAKEIGQATQLPSLEMAMDMMEVVGQCDNGYACVYQNNLSWSTPTTPLPAEAHPRLIFENLFGAGGSKVERQVALKKRSSVLDFVREDMASLKRGLGPTDRAKVDGYLDTVREVERRIQKAEADVKENPLPDLDRPVG
;
A
#
# COMPACT_ATOMS: atom_id res chain seq x y z
N PHE A 1 12.69 -3.39 -2.37
CA PHE A 1 12.91 -3.42 -0.91
C PHE A 1 12.56 -4.79 -0.35
N VAL A 2 13.37 -5.32 0.56
CA VAL A 2 13.09 -6.57 1.29
C VAL A 2 13.00 -6.23 2.77
N PHE A 3 11.90 -6.59 3.40
CA PHE A 3 11.64 -6.37 4.81
C PHE A 3 11.57 -7.68 5.57
N MET A 4 12.24 -7.74 6.72
CA MET A 4 12.33 -8.91 7.59
C MET A 4 11.84 -8.54 9.00
N PRO A 5 10.52 -8.50 9.24
CA PRO A 5 9.95 -7.95 10.48
C PRO A 5 10.26 -8.79 11.72
N MET A 6 10.47 -10.08 11.55
CA MET A 6 10.72 -11.02 12.65
C MET A 6 12.22 -11.26 12.90
N GLY A 7 13.07 -10.43 12.26
CA GLY A 7 14.50 -10.56 12.32
C GLY A 7 15.06 -11.61 11.35
N ALA A 8 16.39 -11.72 11.34
CA ALA A 8 17.11 -12.68 10.54
C ALA A 8 18.38 -13.13 11.29
N ASP A 9 18.86 -14.31 11.00
CA ASP A 9 20.21 -14.73 11.44
C ASP A 9 21.24 -13.90 10.64
N LEU A 10 21.78 -12.88 11.29
CA LEU A 10 22.71 -11.93 10.67
C LEU A 10 23.98 -12.62 10.14
N THR A 11 24.37 -13.76 10.70
CA THR A 11 25.54 -14.52 10.24
C THR A 11 25.30 -15.16 8.87
N ARG A 12 24.04 -15.37 8.51
CA ARG A 12 23.58 -15.98 7.26
C ARG A 12 22.90 -14.97 6.31
N TRP A 13 22.71 -13.75 6.75
CA TRP A 13 22.04 -12.67 6.03
C TRP A 13 23.02 -11.66 5.45
N VAL A 14 24.00 -11.20 6.26
CA VAL A 14 24.89 -10.11 5.86
C VAL A 14 25.97 -10.63 4.91
N PRO A 15 26.10 -10.05 3.70
CA PRO A 15 27.22 -10.37 2.80
C PRO A 15 28.56 -10.05 3.44
N LYS A 16 29.54 -10.90 3.21
CA LYS A 16 30.92 -10.68 3.66
C LYS A 16 31.68 -9.83 2.64
N GLY A 17 32.53 -8.93 3.15
CA GLY A 17 33.35 -8.08 2.29
C GLY A 17 32.63 -6.83 1.75
N LYS A 18 33.24 -6.17 0.76
CA LYS A 18 32.75 -4.93 0.15
C LYS A 18 31.97 -5.16 -1.16
N THR A 19 32.03 -6.36 -1.67
CA THR A 19 31.43 -6.78 -2.94
C THR A 19 30.48 -7.94 -2.68
N LEU A 20 29.57 -8.19 -3.60
CA LEU A 20 28.63 -9.33 -3.54
C LEU A 20 29.19 -10.55 -4.29
N ASP A 21 30.50 -10.77 -4.25
CA ASP A 21 31.15 -11.90 -4.96
C ASP A 21 30.67 -13.25 -4.44
N GLU A 22 30.38 -13.31 -3.14
CA GLU A 22 29.77 -14.47 -2.49
C GLU A 22 28.52 -14.05 -1.73
N LEU A 23 27.37 -14.55 -2.15
CA LEU A 23 26.11 -14.31 -1.45
C LEU A 23 25.94 -15.28 -0.28
N PRO A 24 25.47 -14.76 0.88
CA PRO A 24 25.13 -15.62 2.02
C PRO A 24 23.97 -16.55 1.68
N PRO A 25 23.79 -17.66 2.42
CA PRO A 25 22.81 -18.70 2.09
C PRO A 25 21.39 -18.18 1.85
N ILE A 26 20.94 -17.19 2.64
CA ILE A 26 19.60 -16.60 2.52
C ILE A 26 19.43 -15.82 1.22
N LEU A 27 20.48 -15.16 0.74
CA LEU A 27 20.46 -14.35 -0.49
C LEU A 27 20.89 -15.13 -1.75
N LYS A 28 21.22 -16.41 -1.64
CA LYS A 28 21.77 -17.19 -2.74
C LYS A 28 20.84 -17.29 -3.94
N SER A 29 19.54 -17.25 -3.75
CA SER A 29 18.55 -17.19 -4.83
C SER A 29 18.67 -15.96 -5.73
N LEU A 30 19.34 -14.90 -5.27
CA LEU A 30 19.60 -13.68 -6.03
C LEU A 30 20.86 -13.77 -6.92
N GLU A 31 21.59 -14.89 -6.89
CA GLU A 31 22.82 -15.09 -7.66
C GLU A 31 22.69 -14.72 -9.15
N PRO A 32 21.61 -15.08 -9.87
CA PRO A 32 21.46 -14.74 -11.29
C PRO A 32 21.36 -13.24 -11.56
N ILE A 33 20.99 -12.46 -10.57
CA ILE A 33 20.77 -11.01 -10.69
C ILE A 33 21.67 -10.20 -9.74
N ARG A 34 22.71 -10.80 -9.15
CA ARG A 34 23.56 -10.15 -8.14
C ARG A 34 24.18 -8.84 -8.61
N ASN A 35 24.47 -8.70 -9.90
CA ASN A 35 24.98 -7.48 -10.52
C ASN A 35 23.98 -6.31 -10.52
N LYS A 36 22.70 -6.57 -10.19
CA LYS A 36 21.62 -5.58 -10.04
C LYS A 36 21.23 -5.38 -8.59
N VAL A 37 21.92 -6.03 -7.64
CA VAL A 37 21.61 -5.97 -6.21
C VAL A 37 22.60 -5.06 -5.50
N ASN A 38 22.09 -4.16 -4.68
CA ASN A 38 22.86 -3.38 -3.72
C ASN A 38 22.50 -3.80 -2.30
N ALA A 39 23.48 -4.22 -1.52
CA ALA A 39 23.30 -4.50 -0.10
C ALA A 39 23.72 -3.26 0.71
N LEU A 40 22.74 -2.71 1.45
CA LEU A 40 22.97 -1.60 2.36
C LEU A 40 23.06 -2.14 3.78
N SER A 41 24.11 -1.83 4.49
CA SER A 41 24.33 -2.24 5.88
C SER A 41 24.61 -1.05 6.79
N ASN A 42 24.64 -1.29 8.11
CA ASN A 42 24.87 -0.27 9.12
C ASN A 42 23.82 0.87 9.14
N LEU A 43 22.62 0.57 8.68
CA LEU A 43 21.48 1.47 8.82
C LEU A 43 20.70 1.12 10.09
N GLU A 44 20.21 2.13 10.79
CA GLU A 44 19.40 2.00 11.99
C GLU A 44 18.07 2.72 11.80
N LEU A 45 17.00 2.06 12.17
CA LEU A 45 15.65 2.62 12.15
C LEU A 45 15.20 2.99 13.57
N ARG A 46 15.68 4.13 14.10
CA ARG A 46 15.43 4.53 15.49
C ARG A 46 13.96 4.65 15.87
N ASN A 47 13.13 5.09 14.93
CA ASN A 47 11.69 5.24 15.17
C ASN A 47 10.92 3.91 15.24
N ALA A 48 11.56 2.78 14.92
CA ALA A 48 11.01 1.44 15.12
C ALA A 48 11.12 0.95 16.59
N TYR A 49 11.95 1.60 17.42
CA TYR A 49 12.09 1.19 18.81
C TYR A 49 10.82 1.48 19.63
N PRO A 50 10.46 0.57 20.56
CA PRO A 50 11.23 -0.54 21.12
C PRO A 50 11.31 -1.81 20.26
N GLY A 51 10.82 -1.83 19.04
CA GLY A 51 10.97 -2.96 18.12
C GLY A 51 9.82 -3.97 18.22
N SER A 52 8.64 -3.52 18.60
CA SER A 52 7.41 -4.31 18.49
C SER A 52 7.00 -4.50 17.02
N HIS A 53 6.08 -5.43 16.75
CA HIS A 53 5.58 -5.66 15.40
C HIS A 53 4.97 -4.39 14.80
N ALA A 54 4.15 -3.69 15.58
CA ALA A 54 3.51 -2.45 15.14
C ALA A 54 4.52 -1.34 14.83
N THR A 55 5.51 -1.11 15.72
CA THR A 55 6.49 -0.04 15.53
C THR A 55 7.48 -0.33 14.41
N SER A 56 7.86 -1.58 14.23
CA SER A 56 8.78 -2.00 13.16
C SER A 56 8.14 -1.88 11.79
N ASN A 57 6.93 -2.39 11.62
CA ASN A 57 6.19 -2.31 10.36
C ASN A 57 5.85 -0.86 10.00
N ALA A 58 5.34 -0.09 10.96
CA ALA A 58 4.98 1.30 10.75
C ALA A 58 6.19 2.16 10.32
N ALA A 59 7.35 1.97 10.95
CA ALA A 59 8.53 2.78 10.67
C ALA A 59 9.25 2.37 9.38
N PHE A 60 9.06 1.17 8.86
CA PHE A 60 9.86 0.62 7.76
C PHE A 60 9.90 1.50 6.51
N LEU A 61 8.76 1.91 5.99
CA LEU A 61 8.68 2.76 4.79
C LEU A 61 8.41 4.24 5.10
N SER A 62 8.04 4.57 6.35
CA SER A 62 7.75 5.94 6.75
C SER A 62 8.94 6.64 7.41
N ALA A 63 9.86 5.88 8.00
CA ALA A 63 10.90 6.34 8.92
C ALA A 63 10.35 7.17 10.11
N ALA A 64 9.02 7.16 10.32
CA ALA A 64 8.33 7.92 11.35
C ALA A 64 8.00 7.03 12.56
N ARG A 65 7.84 7.66 13.71
CA ARG A 65 7.36 6.99 14.91
C ARG A 65 5.83 6.93 14.89
N ALA A 66 5.28 5.72 15.01
CA ALA A 66 3.85 5.53 15.17
C ALA A 66 3.35 6.20 16.47
N LYS A 67 2.22 6.90 16.39
CA LYS A 67 1.53 7.40 17.58
C LYS A 67 1.07 6.24 18.44
N LEU A 68 1.42 6.24 19.73
CA LEU A 68 0.95 5.24 20.67
C LEU A 68 -0.55 5.45 20.92
N THR A 69 -1.35 4.65 20.30
CA THR A 69 -2.82 4.65 20.41
C THR A 69 -3.40 3.32 19.96
N GLU A 70 -4.47 2.90 20.61
CA GLU A 70 -5.28 1.73 20.25
C GLU A 70 -6.58 2.14 19.56
N SER A 71 -6.82 3.44 19.45
CA SER A 71 -8.02 4.04 18.89
C SER A 71 -7.81 4.42 17.39
N SER A 72 -8.84 5.01 16.80
CA SER A 72 -8.84 5.47 15.39
C SER A 72 -8.09 6.79 15.15
N ASP A 73 -7.51 7.40 16.18
CA ASP A 73 -6.72 8.62 16.09
C ASP A 73 -5.24 8.37 15.76
N TYR A 74 -4.96 7.31 15.02
CA TYR A 74 -3.62 6.93 14.59
C TYR A 74 -2.97 8.00 13.71
N TYR A 75 -1.64 8.07 13.84
CA TYR A 75 -0.81 8.99 13.07
C TYR A 75 0.58 8.36 12.88
N LEU A 76 1.07 8.41 11.65
CA LEU A 76 2.37 7.87 11.28
C LEU A 76 3.12 8.88 10.41
N GLY A 77 3.15 8.66 9.15
CA GLY A 77 3.80 9.44 8.11
C GLY A 77 3.43 8.88 6.74
N THR A 78 3.52 9.67 5.70
CA THR A 78 3.41 9.17 4.33
C THR A 78 4.60 8.26 4.05
N THR A 79 4.35 7.07 3.54
CA THR A 79 5.42 6.11 3.24
C THR A 79 6.08 6.39 1.90
N VAL A 80 7.36 6.02 1.77
CA VAL A 80 8.18 6.35 0.60
C VAL A 80 7.64 5.74 -0.70
N ASP A 81 7.02 4.57 -0.63
CA ASP A 81 6.32 3.94 -1.76
C ASP A 81 5.17 4.81 -2.25
N GLN A 82 4.42 5.45 -1.35
CA GLN A 82 3.32 6.33 -1.70
C GLN A 82 3.78 7.72 -2.19
N ILE A 83 4.93 8.19 -1.70
CA ILE A 83 5.59 9.37 -2.28
C ILE A 83 5.99 9.06 -3.73
N ALA A 84 6.64 7.93 -3.96
CA ALA A 84 7.02 7.48 -5.29
C ALA A 84 5.79 7.27 -6.20
N ALA A 85 4.72 6.65 -5.69
CA ALA A 85 3.48 6.44 -6.43
C ALA A 85 2.84 7.74 -6.92
N LYS A 86 2.90 8.81 -6.12
CA LYS A 86 2.40 10.14 -6.51
C LYS A 86 3.21 10.74 -7.67
N GLU A 87 4.51 10.53 -7.70
CA GLU A 87 5.41 11.10 -8.71
C GLU A 87 5.41 10.27 -10.01
N ILE A 88 5.64 8.96 -9.91
CA ILE A 88 5.87 8.10 -11.07
C ILE A 88 4.66 7.24 -11.43
N GLY A 89 3.67 7.07 -10.55
CA GLY A 89 2.50 6.23 -10.76
C GLY A 89 1.44 6.81 -11.70
N GLN A 90 1.62 8.06 -12.15
CA GLN A 90 0.63 8.75 -12.99
C GLN A 90 0.51 8.14 -14.39
N ALA A 91 1.53 7.43 -14.87
CA ALA A 91 1.52 6.77 -16.17
C ALA A 91 0.75 5.44 -16.18
N THR A 92 0.49 4.84 -15.02
CA THR A 92 -0.18 3.55 -14.88
C THR A 92 -1.62 3.69 -14.37
N GLN A 93 -2.45 2.69 -14.59
CA GLN A 93 -3.83 2.67 -14.10
C GLN A 93 -3.88 2.61 -12.57
N LEU A 94 -3.01 1.79 -11.97
CA LEU A 94 -2.80 1.73 -10.52
C LEU A 94 -1.43 2.33 -10.22
N PRO A 95 -1.32 3.43 -9.46
CA PRO A 95 -0.04 4.02 -9.10
C PRO A 95 0.75 3.16 -8.12
N SER A 96 0.08 2.34 -7.32
CA SER A 96 0.65 1.34 -6.41
C SER A 96 -0.29 0.16 -6.28
N LEU A 97 0.21 -0.95 -5.78
CA LEU A 97 -0.54 -2.17 -5.52
C LEU A 97 -0.09 -2.76 -4.18
N GLU A 98 -0.94 -2.63 -3.18
CA GLU A 98 -0.71 -3.14 -1.84
C GLU A 98 -1.21 -4.58 -1.76
N MET A 99 -0.28 -5.53 -1.55
CA MET A 99 -0.58 -6.96 -1.52
C MET A 99 -0.09 -7.61 -0.23
N ALA A 100 -0.83 -8.61 0.23
CA ALA A 100 -0.46 -9.47 1.34
C ALA A 100 -0.60 -10.95 0.97
N MET A 101 0.01 -11.81 1.76
CA MET A 101 -0.17 -13.28 1.61
C MET A 101 -1.43 -13.77 2.29
N ASP A 102 -1.84 -13.11 3.37
CA ASP A 102 -3.03 -13.44 4.16
C ASP A 102 -3.85 -12.18 4.43
N MET A 103 -5.15 -12.36 4.61
CA MET A 103 -6.03 -11.28 5.07
C MET A 103 -5.71 -10.95 6.53
N MET A 104 -5.39 -9.69 6.78
CA MET A 104 -5.00 -9.19 8.09
C MET A 104 -6.05 -8.21 8.63
N GLU A 105 -6.38 -8.35 9.91
CA GLU A 105 -7.25 -7.39 10.59
C GLU A 105 -6.55 -6.03 10.71
N VAL A 106 -7.22 -4.97 10.29
CA VAL A 106 -6.71 -3.58 10.39
C VAL A 106 -7.38 -2.78 11.52
N VAL A 107 -8.37 -3.40 12.19
CA VAL A 107 -9.12 -2.80 13.28
C VAL A 107 -8.83 -3.53 14.59
N GLY A 108 -8.78 -2.81 15.67
CA GLY A 108 -8.54 -3.35 17.02
C GLY A 108 -7.13 -3.12 17.51
N GLN A 109 -6.82 -3.78 18.62
CA GLN A 109 -5.55 -3.71 19.34
C GLN A 109 -4.72 -4.96 19.04
N CYS A 110 -3.53 -4.78 18.50
CA CYS A 110 -2.68 -5.89 18.10
C CYS A 110 -1.37 -6.01 18.89
N ASP A 111 -0.80 -4.90 19.38
CA ASP A 111 0.56 -4.94 19.93
C ASP A 111 0.84 -3.79 20.89
N ASN A 112 1.00 -4.12 22.20
CA ASN A 112 1.58 -3.21 23.21
C ASN A 112 1.07 -1.76 23.22
N GLY A 113 -0.24 -1.55 23.11
CA GLY A 113 -0.83 -0.20 23.09
C GLY A 113 -0.90 0.43 21.70
N TYR A 114 -0.66 -0.35 20.63
CA TYR A 114 -0.78 0.07 19.24
C TYR A 114 -1.95 -0.59 18.54
N ALA A 115 -2.68 0.18 17.77
CA ALA A 115 -3.76 -0.31 16.92
C ALA A 115 -3.22 -1.27 15.83
N CYS A 116 -4.02 -2.25 15.44
CA CYS A 116 -3.70 -3.25 14.41
C CYS A 116 -3.29 -2.65 13.08
N VAL A 117 -3.80 -1.46 12.77
CA VAL A 117 -3.46 -0.73 11.54
C VAL A 117 -1.96 -0.52 11.36
N TYR A 118 -1.20 -0.33 12.43
CA TYR A 118 0.25 -0.14 12.35
C TYR A 118 1.01 -1.43 12.04
N GLN A 119 0.50 -2.55 12.55
CA GLN A 119 1.11 -3.86 12.31
C GLN A 119 0.80 -4.37 10.91
N ASN A 120 -0.42 -4.13 10.43
CA ASN A 120 -0.98 -4.82 9.27
C ASN A 120 -1.03 -3.96 8.00
N ASN A 121 -0.54 -2.71 8.04
CA ASN A 121 -0.41 -1.86 6.86
C ASN A 121 1.01 -1.31 6.75
N LEU A 122 1.70 -1.65 5.67
CA LEU A 122 3.02 -1.10 5.36
C LEU A 122 2.94 0.25 4.65
N SER A 123 1.90 0.46 3.85
CA SER A 123 1.75 1.63 2.99
C SER A 123 0.74 2.63 3.56
N TRP A 124 1.12 3.91 3.57
CA TRP A 124 0.30 5.02 4.06
C TRP A 124 0.33 6.17 3.07
N SER A 125 -0.81 6.50 2.50
CA SER A 125 -0.94 7.57 1.50
C SER A 125 -0.82 8.97 2.09
N THR A 126 -1.20 9.14 3.37
CA THR A 126 -1.02 10.33 4.20
C THR A 126 -0.66 9.91 5.63
N PRO A 127 -0.24 10.83 6.52
CA PRO A 127 0.04 10.47 7.91
C PRO A 127 -1.11 9.80 8.67
N THR A 128 -2.33 9.91 8.20
CA THR A 128 -3.54 9.37 8.84
C THR A 128 -4.33 8.42 7.96
N THR A 129 -3.84 8.09 6.76
CA THR A 129 -4.56 7.25 5.79
C THR A 129 -3.73 6.01 5.42
N PRO A 130 -3.89 4.91 6.15
CA PRO A 130 -3.30 3.64 5.77
C PRO A 130 -3.94 3.08 4.50
N LEU A 131 -3.20 2.29 3.76
CA LEU A 131 -3.68 1.55 2.60
C LEU A 131 -3.72 0.06 2.93
N PRO A 132 -4.91 -0.51 3.13
CA PRO A 132 -5.05 -1.95 3.37
C PRO A 132 -4.55 -2.76 2.17
N ALA A 133 -3.81 -3.83 2.47
CA ALA A 133 -3.33 -4.74 1.45
C ALA A 133 -4.41 -5.76 1.08
N GLU A 134 -4.44 -6.14 -0.20
CA GLU A 134 -5.32 -7.19 -0.74
C GLU A 134 -4.57 -8.52 -0.78
N ALA A 135 -5.15 -9.56 -0.21
CA ALA A 135 -4.57 -10.90 -0.20
C ALA A 135 -5.24 -11.87 -1.20
N HIS A 136 -6.38 -11.50 -1.74
CA HIS A 136 -7.13 -12.39 -2.62
C HIS A 136 -6.62 -12.29 -4.07
N PRO A 137 -5.99 -13.34 -4.65
CA PRO A 137 -5.38 -13.27 -5.98
C PRO A 137 -6.36 -12.83 -7.07
N ARG A 138 -7.59 -13.28 -6.97
CA ARG A 138 -8.64 -12.90 -7.92
C ARG A 138 -8.99 -11.42 -7.86
N LEU A 139 -9.10 -10.84 -6.67
CA LEU A 139 -9.39 -9.42 -6.52
C LEU A 139 -8.21 -8.57 -7.01
N ILE A 140 -6.98 -9.00 -6.75
CA ILE A 140 -5.76 -8.37 -7.30
C ILE A 140 -5.81 -8.39 -8.83
N PHE A 141 -6.12 -9.55 -9.42
CA PHE A 141 -6.26 -9.69 -10.87
C PHE A 141 -7.36 -8.77 -11.43
N GLU A 142 -8.54 -8.75 -10.78
CA GLU A 142 -9.67 -7.92 -11.20
C GLU A 142 -9.37 -6.41 -11.05
N ASN A 143 -8.55 -6.02 -10.08
CA ASN A 143 -8.07 -4.64 -9.94
C ASN A 143 -7.12 -4.24 -11.06
N LEU A 144 -6.26 -5.16 -11.52
CA LEU A 144 -5.29 -4.91 -12.60
C LEU A 144 -5.93 -4.96 -14.00
N PHE A 145 -6.81 -5.94 -14.23
CA PHE A 145 -7.30 -6.28 -15.57
C PHE A 145 -8.81 -6.12 -15.72
N GLY A 146 -9.50 -5.72 -14.65
CA GLY A 146 -10.96 -5.65 -14.58
C GLY A 146 -11.63 -6.99 -14.30
N ALA A 147 -12.90 -6.93 -13.90
CA ALA A 147 -13.68 -8.10 -13.49
C ALA A 147 -14.04 -9.06 -14.66
N GLY A 148 -13.50 -8.84 -15.85
CA GLY A 148 -13.85 -9.59 -17.07
C GLY A 148 -15.25 -9.25 -17.59
N GLY A 149 -15.80 -10.11 -18.45
CA GLY A 149 -17.06 -9.87 -19.13
C GLY A 149 -16.89 -9.06 -20.43
N SER A 150 -18.00 -8.81 -21.11
CA SER A 150 -18.04 -8.04 -22.35
C SER A 150 -17.63 -6.56 -22.12
N LYS A 151 -17.25 -5.89 -23.20
CA LYS A 151 -16.93 -4.45 -23.16
C LYS A 151 -18.08 -3.63 -22.58
N VAL A 152 -19.32 -4.02 -22.86
CA VAL A 152 -20.53 -3.34 -22.38
C VAL A 152 -20.69 -3.53 -20.87
N GLU A 153 -20.52 -4.75 -20.36
CA GLU A 153 -20.62 -5.03 -18.91
C GLU A 153 -19.56 -4.28 -18.13
N ARG A 154 -18.32 -4.20 -18.64
CA ARG A 154 -17.24 -3.42 -18.03
C ARG A 154 -17.57 -1.92 -17.97
N GLN A 155 -18.11 -1.36 -19.05
CA GLN A 155 -18.52 0.05 -19.07
C GLN A 155 -19.65 0.34 -18.09
N VAL A 156 -20.64 -0.54 -17.97
CA VAL A 156 -21.73 -0.42 -17.00
C VAL A 156 -21.20 -0.46 -15.57
N ALA A 157 -20.27 -1.38 -15.28
CA ALA A 157 -19.63 -1.48 -13.96
C ALA A 157 -18.84 -0.21 -13.59
N LEU A 158 -18.07 0.34 -14.53
CA LEU A 158 -17.31 1.58 -14.33
C LEU A 158 -18.24 2.78 -14.07
N LYS A 159 -19.29 2.94 -14.87
CA LYS A 159 -20.30 3.99 -14.64
C LYS A 159 -20.98 3.88 -13.27
N LYS A 160 -21.29 2.66 -12.83
CA LYS A 160 -21.88 2.42 -11.51
C LYS A 160 -20.92 2.83 -10.38
N ARG A 161 -19.61 2.51 -10.52
CA ARG A 161 -18.58 2.93 -9.57
C ARG A 161 -18.44 4.45 -9.51
N SER A 162 -18.40 5.12 -10.66
CA SER A 162 -18.35 6.59 -10.74
C SER A 162 -19.54 7.24 -10.03
N SER A 163 -20.76 6.76 -10.25
CA SER A 163 -21.96 7.28 -9.59
C SER A 163 -21.93 7.14 -8.07
N VAL A 164 -21.37 6.04 -7.54
CA VAL A 164 -21.20 5.86 -6.09
C VAL A 164 -20.19 6.85 -5.53
N LEU A 165 -19.10 7.12 -6.25
CA LEU A 165 -18.10 8.09 -5.81
C LEU A 165 -18.63 9.53 -5.80
N ASP A 166 -19.45 9.90 -6.77
CA ASP A 166 -20.10 11.21 -6.80
C ASP A 166 -20.99 11.41 -5.56
N PHE A 167 -21.80 10.41 -5.22
CA PHE A 167 -22.62 10.43 -4.02
C PHE A 167 -21.78 10.57 -2.74
N VAL A 168 -20.70 9.79 -2.61
CA VAL A 168 -19.79 9.88 -1.44
C VAL A 168 -19.17 11.28 -1.34
N ARG A 169 -18.79 11.89 -2.45
CA ARG A 169 -18.23 13.26 -2.45
C ARG A 169 -19.21 14.31 -1.97
N GLU A 170 -20.46 14.23 -2.40
CA GLU A 170 -21.53 15.16 -1.96
C GLU A 170 -21.79 15.02 -0.47
N ASP A 171 -21.89 13.78 0.02
CA ASP A 171 -22.12 13.49 1.44
C ASP A 171 -20.96 13.99 2.31
N MET A 172 -19.71 13.72 1.91
CA MET A 172 -18.51 14.20 2.60
C MET A 172 -18.41 15.73 2.57
N ALA A 173 -18.77 16.40 1.49
CA ALA A 173 -18.79 17.85 1.42
C ALA A 173 -19.83 18.45 2.39
N SER A 174 -20.95 17.77 2.58
CA SER A 174 -21.95 18.14 3.58
C SER A 174 -21.43 17.97 5.01
N LEU A 175 -20.86 16.82 5.31
CA LEU A 175 -20.27 16.51 6.62
C LEU A 175 -19.20 17.53 7.01
N LYS A 176 -18.31 17.89 6.08
CA LYS A 176 -17.19 18.82 6.31
C LYS A 176 -17.62 20.19 6.82
N ARG A 177 -18.82 20.65 6.48
CA ARG A 177 -19.34 21.97 6.92
C ARG A 177 -19.53 22.06 8.45
N GLY A 178 -19.80 20.91 9.11
CA GLY A 178 -20.01 20.84 10.56
C GLY A 178 -18.77 20.53 11.39
N LEU A 179 -17.62 20.24 10.75
CA LEU A 179 -16.42 19.75 11.44
C LEU A 179 -15.45 20.86 11.84
N GLY A 180 -14.67 20.61 12.90
CA GLY A 180 -13.53 21.43 13.31
C GLY A 180 -12.32 21.28 12.38
N PRO A 181 -11.27 22.14 12.52
CA PRO A 181 -10.13 22.14 11.58
C PRO A 181 -9.40 20.77 11.48
N THR A 182 -9.18 20.08 12.60
CA THR A 182 -8.48 18.82 12.66
C THR A 182 -9.25 17.71 11.92
N ASP A 183 -10.58 17.66 12.13
CA ASP A 183 -11.40 16.63 11.48
C ASP A 183 -11.65 16.97 10.02
N ARG A 184 -11.70 18.25 9.66
CA ARG A 184 -11.69 18.65 8.25
C ARG A 184 -10.46 18.15 7.50
N ALA A 185 -9.27 18.25 8.11
CA ALA A 185 -8.04 17.76 7.51
C ALA A 185 -8.08 16.24 7.25
N LYS A 186 -8.69 15.44 8.14
CA LYS A 186 -8.89 14.02 7.94
C LYS A 186 -9.86 13.73 6.78
N VAL A 187 -10.96 14.46 6.73
CA VAL A 187 -11.94 14.35 5.62
C VAL A 187 -11.29 14.76 4.29
N ASP A 188 -10.43 15.78 4.28
CA ASP A 188 -9.70 16.18 3.07
C ASP A 188 -8.77 15.06 2.60
N GLY A 189 -8.00 14.44 3.50
CA GLY A 189 -7.17 13.28 3.17
C GLY A 189 -7.97 12.10 2.60
N TYR A 190 -9.16 11.84 3.14
CA TYR A 190 -10.07 10.84 2.59
C TYR A 190 -10.57 11.21 1.18
N LEU A 191 -10.97 12.47 0.98
CA LEU A 191 -11.43 12.97 -0.32
C LEU A 191 -10.33 12.92 -1.39
N ASP A 192 -9.08 13.13 -1.01
CA ASP A 192 -7.95 12.96 -1.94
C ASP A 192 -7.81 11.50 -2.38
N THR A 193 -8.03 10.54 -1.48
CA THR A 193 -8.09 9.12 -1.83
C THR A 193 -9.26 8.81 -2.76
N VAL A 194 -10.44 9.37 -2.52
CA VAL A 194 -11.62 9.22 -3.40
C VAL A 194 -11.34 9.79 -4.79
N ARG A 195 -10.71 10.98 -4.90
CA ARG A 195 -10.29 11.57 -6.18
C ARG A 195 -9.31 10.69 -6.94
N GLU A 196 -8.39 10.04 -6.23
CA GLU A 196 -7.46 9.11 -6.85
C GLU A 196 -8.18 7.88 -7.43
N VAL A 197 -9.17 7.34 -6.74
CA VAL A 197 -10.03 6.26 -7.26
C VAL A 197 -10.82 6.72 -8.50
N GLU A 198 -11.37 7.92 -8.46
CA GLU A 198 -12.09 8.52 -9.60
C GLU A 198 -11.16 8.65 -10.83
N ARG A 199 -9.96 9.16 -10.64
CA ARG A 199 -8.94 9.28 -11.70
C ARG A 199 -8.61 7.91 -12.30
N ARG A 200 -8.50 6.87 -11.47
CA ARG A 200 -8.24 5.49 -11.95
C ARG A 200 -9.40 4.97 -12.80
N ILE A 201 -10.64 5.22 -12.39
CA ILE A 201 -11.83 4.83 -13.16
C ILE A 201 -11.82 5.53 -14.52
N GLN A 202 -11.61 6.84 -14.55
CA GLN A 202 -11.55 7.62 -15.79
C GLN A 202 -10.44 7.13 -16.73
N LYS A 203 -9.28 6.80 -16.18
CA LYS A 203 -8.17 6.23 -16.95
C LYS A 203 -8.51 4.84 -17.49
N ALA A 204 -9.08 3.97 -16.67
CA ALA A 204 -9.54 2.66 -17.12
C ALA A 204 -10.60 2.76 -18.22
N GLU A 205 -11.50 3.73 -18.15
CA GLU A 205 -12.48 3.99 -19.21
C GLU A 205 -11.82 4.43 -20.52
N ALA A 206 -10.77 5.25 -20.45
CA ALA A 206 -10.01 5.68 -21.62
C ALA A 206 -9.21 4.52 -22.23
N ASP A 207 -8.47 3.78 -21.39
CA ASP A 207 -7.62 2.66 -21.82
C ASP A 207 -8.43 1.52 -22.47
N VAL A 208 -9.62 1.21 -21.96
CA VAL A 208 -10.52 0.19 -22.57
C VAL A 208 -10.93 0.58 -24.00
N LYS A 209 -10.92 1.86 -24.33
CA LYS A 209 -11.19 2.33 -25.69
C LYS A 209 -10.02 2.16 -26.64
N GLU A 210 -8.79 2.34 -26.13
CA GLU A 210 -7.56 2.39 -26.93
C GLU A 210 -6.80 1.06 -26.95
N ASN A 211 -6.79 0.32 -25.83
CA ASN A 211 -6.05 -0.93 -25.68
C ASN A 211 -6.99 -2.03 -25.17
N PRO A 212 -7.33 -3.04 -25.98
CA PRO A 212 -8.05 -4.20 -25.48
C PRO A 212 -7.18 -4.92 -24.44
N LEU A 213 -7.78 -5.24 -23.28
CA LEU A 213 -7.11 -6.03 -22.24
C LEU A 213 -6.67 -7.38 -22.80
N PRO A 214 -5.49 -7.89 -22.42
CA PRO A 214 -5.04 -9.22 -22.80
C PRO A 214 -6.08 -10.28 -22.33
N ASP A 215 -6.25 -11.29 -23.17
CA ASP A 215 -7.07 -12.46 -22.83
C ASP A 215 -6.25 -13.36 -21.88
N LEU A 216 -6.40 -13.13 -20.59
CA LEU A 216 -5.70 -13.86 -19.55
C LEU A 216 -6.70 -14.69 -18.75
N ASP A 217 -6.36 -15.95 -18.50
CA ASP A 217 -7.14 -16.80 -17.63
C ASP A 217 -7.19 -16.23 -16.21
N ARG A 218 -8.39 -16.22 -15.63
CA ARG A 218 -8.56 -15.76 -14.26
C ARG A 218 -7.96 -16.78 -13.29
N PRO A 219 -7.21 -16.33 -12.28
CA PRO A 219 -6.78 -17.23 -11.22
C PRO A 219 -7.98 -17.83 -10.50
N VAL A 220 -7.93 -19.15 -10.29
CA VAL A 220 -8.85 -19.87 -9.41
C VAL A 220 -8.40 -19.64 -7.98
N GLY A 221 -9.20 -18.97 -7.18
CA GLY A 221 -8.97 -18.73 -5.76
C GLY A 221 -10.25 -18.95 -4.98
#